data_185c7b7c1237e1b34fea0f3c6d7435fb
#
_entry.id   185c7b7c1237e1b34fea0f3c6d7435fb
#
_cell.length_a   1.000
_cell.length_b   1.000
_cell.length_c   1.000
_cell.angle_alpha   90.00
_cell.angle_beta   90.00
_cell.angle_gamma   90.00
#
_symmetry.space_group_name_H-M   'P 1'
#
loop_
_entity.id
_entity.type
_entity.pdbx_description
1 polymer ?
#
loop_
_entity_poly.entity_id
_entity_poly.type
_entity_poly.pdbx_seq_one_letter_code
_entity_poly.pdbx_strand_id
1 'polypeptide(L)'
;MIYSDTKRDALLVFLLLAFCYAYFYHDPGWNGNDRLGLTFAIVEEGRLTIDSFHNQEGTFTKDEAFYNGHYYSSKAVGSSLIAVIFYFPLYRLEQLLSIGISLGVIKYLLTFFSIGLPSAFGGSLMYVLCKQVTDNRFQSYILTIVVNLGTMIFPFSVIFFGHQLAGVLLFCAFFLIYQMKVDPNYRRKGVFFLVGFLLGYAQITEYPVAPIVLVLTVYYIINLFKMGFNNRNLAIILPALGASIPIVLTLVYNNTAFGNPMATGYSYPADPWFQQQQSGGLVGIGWPNLNAIFFMTLHPAFGLFWQSPVLIMSLIGIWFMLRTSNYRAEALVAITAFFSLLILYSGFPFWWGGYTFGPRYLVPMLTFLCLPLAFIPKRWFPSIVILGLVSVIQMFIVVSSLILVPDDIFYQIEKLAYFGYSSIYSVCLKLLINGEFSHNVGNQFLGLNTWVSLIPLFMIIFVITLFFFLRRDNTKSFSSQKNIVSI
;
A
#
# COMPACT_ATOMS: atom_id res chain seq x y z
N MET A 1 -6.55 9.02 -24.88
CA MET A 1 -7.25 7.72 -25.06
C MET A 1 -6.27 6.59 -24.77
N ILE A 2 -6.60 5.68 -23.85
CA ILE A 2 -5.74 4.51 -23.57
C ILE A 2 -5.97 3.53 -24.73
N TYR A 3 -4.92 3.23 -25.50
CA TYR A 3 -4.99 2.30 -26.63
C TYR A 3 -5.37 0.89 -26.17
N SER A 4 -6.03 0.10 -27.02
CA SER A 4 -6.46 -1.26 -26.72
C SER A 4 -5.30 -2.14 -26.22
N ASP A 5 -4.12 -1.97 -26.79
CA ASP A 5 -2.92 -2.71 -26.40
C ASP A 5 -2.43 -2.36 -24.99
N THR A 6 -2.48 -1.07 -24.60
CA THR A 6 -2.13 -0.66 -23.23
C THR A 6 -3.09 -1.25 -22.19
N LYS A 7 -4.39 -1.36 -22.51
CA LYS A 7 -5.36 -1.99 -21.58
C LYS A 7 -5.08 -3.46 -21.38
N ARG A 8 -4.73 -4.19 -22.44
CA ARG A 8 -4.41 -5.61 -22.37
C ARG A 8 -3.09 -5.87 -21.65
N ASP A 9 -2.08 -5.02 -21.87
CA ASP A 9 -0.83 -5.09 -21.13
C ASP A 9 -1.03 -4.79 -19.64
N ALA A 10 -1.86 -3.80 -19.32
CA ALA A 10 -2.25 -3.49 -17.95
C ALA A 10 -2.98 -4.66 -17.28
N LEU A 11 -3.82 -5.39 -18.03
CA LEU A 11 -4.46 -6.62 -17.53
C LEU A 11 -3.44 -7.73 -17.25
N LEU A 12 -2.43 -7.93 -18.10
CA LEU A 12 -1.37 -8.92 -17.84
C LEU A 12 -0.54 -8.53 -16.61
N VAL A 13 -0.23 -7.24 -16.44
CA VAL A 13 0.44 -6.73 -15.23
C VAL A 13 -0.44 -6.94 -13.99
N PHE A 14 -1.73 -6.64 -14.09
CA PHE A 14 -2.69 -6.91 -13.02
C PHE A 14 -2.69 -8.40 -12.61
N LEU A 15 -2.82 -9.31 -13.58
CA LEU A 15 -2.83 -10.74 -13.32
C LEU A 15 -1.53 -11.21 -12.68
N LEU A 16 -0.37 -10.76 -13.20
CA LEU A 16 0.93 -11.10 -12.64
C LEU A 16 1.03 -10.68 -11.17
N LEU A 17 0.71 -9.42 -10.85
CA LEU A 17 0.76 -8.90 -9.49
C LEU A 17 -0.28 -9.59 -8.59
N ALA A 18 -1.49 -9.83 -9.09
CA ALA A 18 -2.54 -10.54 -8.36
C ALA A 18 -2.09 -11.96 -7.98
N PHE A 19 -1.45 -12.70 -8.90
CA PHE A 19 -0.89 -14.01 -8.59
C PHE A 19 0.26 -13.94 -7.58
N CYS A 20 1.18 -12.95 -7.71
CA CYS A 20 2.24 -12.76 -6.73
C CYS A 20 1.67 -12.48 -5.33
N TYR A 21 0.65 -11.63 -5.24
CA TYR A 21 0.04 -11.27 -3.95
C TYR A 21 -0.87 -12.37 -3.38
N ALA A 22 -1.51 -13.17 -4.22
CA ALA A 22 -2.26 -14.34 -3.80
C ALA A 22 -1.37 -15.52 -3.37
N TYR A 23 -0.10 -15.53 -3.76
CA TYR A 23 0.75 -16.68 -3.52
C TYR A 23 1.18 -16.85 -2.06
N PHE A 24 1.30 -15.78 -1.32
CA PHE A 24 1.77 -15.76 0.07
C PHE A 24 0.67 -15.37 1.04
N TYR A 25 0.79 -15.91 2.27
CA TYR A 25 -0.02 -15.51 3.40
C TYR A 25 0.86 -15.31 4.63
N HIS A 26 0.64 -14.19 5.31
CA HIS A 26 1.25 -13.89 6.59
C HIS A 26 0.18 -13.57 7.63
N ASP A 27 0.32 -14.16 8.81
CA ASP A 27 -0.54 -13.79 9.92
C ASP A 27 -0.33 -12.30 10.23
N PRO A 28 -1.40 -11.52 10.34
CA PRO A 28 -1.28 -10.08 10.48
C PRO A 28 -0.89 -9.61 11.89
N GLY A 29 -0.73 -10.51 12.86
CA GLY A 29 -0.40 -10.19 14.23
C GLY A 29 -1.42 -9.24 14.87
N TRP A 30 -1.06 -8.59 15.97
CA TRP A 30 -1.98 -7.75 16.74
C TRP A 30 -2.66 -6.66 15.92
N ASN A 31 -1.91 -5.92 15.09
CA ASN A 31 -2.47 -4.81 14.31
C ASN A 31 -3.55 -5.26 13.33
N GLY A 32 -3.32 -6.34 12.61
CA GLY A 32 -4.30 -6.85 11.67
C GLY A 32 -5.42 -7.65 12.35
N ASN A 33 -5.13 -8.36 13.44
CA ASN A 33 -6.14 -9.05 14.23
C ASN A 33 -7.14 -8.08 14.87
N ASP A 34 -6.69 -6.90 15.34
CA ASP A 34 -7.55 -5.82 15.81
C ASP A 34 -8.56 -5.38 14.72
N ARG A 35 -8.07 -5.19 13.50
CA ARG A 35 -8.92 -4.79 12.34
C ARG A 35 -9.86 -5.91 11.91
N LEU A 36 -9.39 -7.16 11.89
CA LEU A 36 -10.21 -8.33 11.53
C LEU A 36 -11.21 -8.65 12.63
N GLY A 37 -10.86 -8.45 13.90
CA GLY A 37 -11.79 -8.57 15.04
C GLY A 37 -13.01 -7.68 14.85
N LEU A 38 -12.84 -6.42 14.45
CA LEU A 38 -13.96 -5.54 14.10
C LEU A 38 -14.76 -6.07 12.89
N THR A 39 -14.10 -6.60 11.87
CA THR A 39 -14.76 -7.20 10.71
C THR A 39 -15.66 -8.37 11.12
N PHE A 40 -15.13 -9.28 11.95
CA PHE A 40 -15.85 -10.44 12.46
C PHE A 40 -17.03 -10.01 13.36
N ALA A 41 -16.80 -9.09 14.29
CA ALA A 41 -17.83 -8.58 15.18
C ALA A 41 -19.01 -7.97 14.40
N ILE A 42 -18.75 -7.19 13.36
CA ILE A 42 -19.81 -6.60 12.50
C ILE A 42 -20.60 -7.68 11.76
N VAL A 43 -19.92 -8.70 11.20
CA VAL A 43 -20.56 -9.69 10.31
C VAL A 43 -21.27 -10.79 11.11
N GLU A 44 -20.63 -11.29 12.16
CA GLU A 44 -21.10 -12.46 12.91
C GLU A 44 -22.08 -12.07 14.02
N GLU A 45 -21.80 -10.95 14.72
CA GLU A 45 -22.55 -10.53 15.90
C GLU A 45 -23.40 -9.27 15.72
N GLY A 46 -23.18 -8.52 14.61
CA GLY A 46 -23.84 -7.22 14.39
C GLY A 46 -23.41 -6.15 15.41
N ARG A 47 -22.20 -6.25 15.97
CA ARG A 47 -21.65 -5.39 17.03
C ARG A 47 -20.40 -4.66 16.56
N LEU A 48 -20.05 -3.59 17.28
CA LEU A 48 -18.80 -2.85 17.06
C LEU A 48 -17.73 -3.19 18.11
N THR A 49 -18.10 -3.89 19.20
CA THR A 49 -17.16 -4.39 20.21
C THR A 49 -16.47 -5.65 19.70
N ILE A 50 -15.19 -5.81 20.04
CA ILE A 50 -14.38 -6.99 19.68
C ILE A 50 -14.21 -7.96 20.85
N ASP A 51 -15.06 -7.87 21.87
CA ASP A 51 -14.96 -8.65 23.11
C ASP A 51 -14.84 -10.15 22.89
N SER A 52 -15.56 -10.69 21.89
CA SER A 52 -15.53 -12.11 21.56
C SER A 52 -14.27 -12.53 20.79
N PHE A 53 -13.52 -11.60 20.19
CA PHE A 53 -12.42 -11.89 19.28
C PHE A 53 -11.05 -11.51 19.80
N HIS A 54 -10.95 -10.46 20.65
CA HIS A 54 -9.66 -9.89 21.06
C HIS A 54 -8.73 -10.85 21.78
N ASN A 55 -9.29 -11.87 22.50
CA ASN A 55 -8.52 -12.83 23.30
C ASN A 55 -8.63 -14.27 22.80
N GLN A 56 -9.14 -14.51 21.59
CA GLN A 56 -9.22 -15.84 21.00
C GLN A 56 -7.93 -16.21 20.26
N GLU A 57 -7.62 -17.51 20.23
CA GLU A 57 -6.56 -18.04 19.38
C GLU A 57 -6.81 -17.69 17.90
N GLY A 58 -5.79 -17.17 17.24
CA GLY A 58 -5.86 -16.74 15.84
C GLY A 58 -6.43 -15.35 15.59
N THR A 59 -7.09 -14.71 16.58
CA THR A 59 -7.53 -13.31 16.50
C THR A 59 -6.99 -12.45 17.64
N PHE A 60 -6.17 -13.03 18.49
CA PHE A 60 -5.56 -12.36 19.65
C PHE A 60 -4.88 -11.04 19.27
N THR A 61 -5.20 -9.99 20.04
CA THR A 61 -4.57 -8.68 19.94
C THR A 61 -4.39 -8.03 21.31
N LYS A 62 -3.36 -7.19 21.46
CA LYS A 62 -3.21 -6.21 22.54
C LYS A 62 -3.22 -4.78 22.01
N ASP A 63 -3.36 -4.64 20.69
CA ASP A 63 -3.35 -3.35 19.98
C ASP A 63 -4.79 -2.82 19.83
N GLU A 64 -5.50 -2.72 20.97
CA GLU A 64 -6.93 -2.49 21.08
C GLU A 64 -7.28 -1.31 21.99
N ALA A 65 -8.52 -0.83 21.92
CA ALA A 65 -9.07 0.21 22.76
C ALA A 65 -10.01 -0.39 23.81
N PHE A 66 -10.00 0.16 25.03
CA PHE A 66 -10.94 -0.22 26.11
C PHE A 66 -11.75 0.99 26.53
N TYR A 67 -13.08 0.89 26.41
CA TYR A 67 -13.99 1.96 26.75
C TYR A 67 -15.32 1.42 27.31
N ASN A 68 -15.78 1.96 28.45
CA ASN A 68 -17.02 1.59 29.13
C ASN A 68 -17.21 0.07 29.34
N GLY A 69 -16.14 -0.64 29.69
CA GLY A 69 -16.20 -2.08 29.97
C GLY A 69 -16.13 -2.99 28.75
N HIS A 70 -15.91 -2.46 27.55
CA HIS A 70 -15.83 -3.20 26.29
C HIS A 70 -14.53 -2.92 25.54
N TYR A 71 -14.09 -3.92 24.77
CA TYR A 71 -12.97 -3.79 23.84
C TYR A 71 -13.44 -3.40 22.44
N TYR A 72 -12.71 -2.49 21.81
CA TYR A 72 -12.96 -1.98 20.46
C TYR A 72 -11.66 -2.00 19.65
N SER A 73 -11.79 -2.00 18.32
CA SER A 73 -10.62 -1.77 17.48
C SER A 73 -10.05 -0.38 17.72
N SER A 74 -8.74 -0.31 17.97
CA SER A 74 -8.02 0.96 18.14
C SER A 74 -7.70 1.62 16.79
N LYS A 75 -7.83 0.89 15.67
CA LYS A 75 -7.38 1.33 14.35
C LYS A 75 -8.46 2.08 13.57
N ALA A 76 -8.01 2.78 12.53
CA ALA A 76 -8.91 3.38 11.54
C ALA A 76 -9.73 2.30 10.82
N VAL A 77 -11.04 2.53 10.69
CA VAL A 77 -12.04 1.50 10.34
C VAL A 77 -12.06 1.09 8.86
N GLY A 78 -11.40 1.84 7.96
CA GLY A 78 -11.53 1.67 6.51
C GLY A 78 -11.18 0.26 6.01
N SER A 79 -10.10 -0.34 6.51
CA SER A 79 -9.72 -1.71 6.11
C SER A 79 -10.69 -2.76 6.64
N SER A 80 -11.23 -2.58 7.85
CA SER A 80 -12.26 -3.46 8.41
C SER A 80 -13.56 -3.39 7.59
N LEU A 81 -14.00 -2.19 7.20
CA LEU A 81 -15.22 -1.99 6.41
C LEU A 81 -15.11 -2.59 5.00
N ILE A 82 -13.96 -2.50 4.34
CA ILE A 82 -13.73 -3.22 3.07
C ILE A 82 -13.80 -4.73 3.29
N ALA A 83 -13.19 -5.25 4.33
CA ALA A 83 -13.22 -6.67 4.63
C ALA A 83 -14.64 -7.18 4.92
N VAL A 84 -15.51 -6.37 5.55
CA VAL A 84 -16.93 -6.69 5.75
C VAL A 84 -17.62 -6.98 4.40
N ILE A 85 -17.32 -6.21 3.33
CA ILE A 85 -17.93 -6.40 2.01
C ILE A 85 -17.63 -7.81 1.46
N PHE A 86 -16.42 -8.33 1.71
CA PHE A 86 -16.00 -9.66 1.25
C PHE A 86 -16.37 -10.76 2.25
N TYR A 87 -16.32 -10.47 3.56
CA TYR A 87 -16.61 -11.47 4.57
C TYR A 87 -18.10 -11.77 4.69
N PHE A 88 -18.97 -10.77 4.60
CA PHE A 88 -20.42 -10.97 4.75
C PHE A 88 -20.99 -12.03 3.78
N PRO A 89 -20.75 -11.98 2.45
CA PRO A 89 -21.21 -13.03 1.55
C PRO A 89 -20.52 -14.37 1.81
N LEU A 90 -19.25 -14.41 2.17
CA LEU A 90 -18.52 -15.62 2.50
C LEU A 90 -19.12 -16.29 3.75
N TYR A 91 -19.35 -15.54 4.81
CA TYR A 91 -19.98 -16.00 6.05
C TYR A 91 -21.41 -16.54 5.80
N ARG A 92 -22.21 -15.83 4.99
CA ARG A 92 -23.56 -16.28 4.63
C ARG A 92 -23.54 -17.57 3.82
N LEU A 93 -22.58 -17.71 2.92
CA LEU A 93 -22.40 -18.94 2.12
C LEU A 93 -21.97 -20.12 3.01
N GLU A 94 -21.06 -19.88 3.95
CA GLU A 94 -20.63 -20.88 4.94
C GLU A 94 -21.80 -21.38 5.77
N GLN A 95 -22.65 -20.47 6.29
CA GLN A 95 -23.85 -20.79 7.05
C GLN A 95 -24.86 -21.60 6.19
N LEU A 96 -25.09 -21.16 4.95
CA LEU A 96 -26.07 -21.79 4.06
C LEU A 96 -25.66 -23.21 3.64
N LEU A 97 -24.37 -23.43 3.37
CA LEU A 97 -23.85 -24.71 2.91
C LEU A 97 -23.37 -25.60 4.06
N SER A 98 -23.40 -25.11 5.31
CA SER A 98 -22.86 -25.79 6.50
C SER A 98 -21.42 -26.29 6.30
N ILE A 99 -20.59 -25.49 5.59
CA ILE A 99 -19.18 -25.77 5.32
C ILE A 99 -18.34 -25.04 6.38
N GLY A 100 -17.56 -25.77 7.17
CA GLY A 100 -16.61 -25.17 8.10
C GLY A 100 -15.36 -24.67 7.36
N ILE A 101 -15.22 -23.37 7.16
CA ILE A 101 -14.01 -22.78 6.59
C ILE A 101 -13.05 -22.41 7.74
N SER A 102 -11.80 -22.86 7.66
CA SER A 102 -10.84 -22.55 8.71
C SER A 102 -10.54 -21.04 8.78
N LEU A 103 -10.35 -20.52 10.01
CA LEU A 103 -10.03 -19.11 10.25
C LEU A 103 -8.82 -18.63 9.42
N GLY A 104 -7.79 -19.47 9.25
CA GLY A 104 -6.62 -19.16 8.42
C GLY A 104 -6.98 -18.89 6.96
N VAL A 105 -7.89 -19.70 6.38
CA VAL A 105 -8.38 -19.49 5.01
C VAL A 105 -9.24 -18.22 4.92
N ILE A 106 -10.08 -17.95 5.91
CA ILE A 106 -10.87 -16.71 5.96
C ILE A 106 -9.93 -15.51 5.98
N LYS A 107 -8.97 -15.47 6.90
CA LYS A 107 -7.98 -14.38 7.02
C LYS A 107 -7.17 -14.20 5.72
N TYR A 108 -6.76 -15.30 5.07
CA TYR A 108 -6.09 -15.28 3.76
C TYR A 108 -6.96 -14.62 2.68
N LEU A 109 -8.20 -15.07 2.53
CA LEU A 109 -9.13 -14.53 1.53
C LEU A 109 -9.40 -13.05 1.78
N LEU A 110 -9.65 -12.66 3.04
CA LEU A 110 -9.87 -11.26 3.41
C LEU A 110 -8.64 -10.39 3.11
N THR A 111 -7.44 -10.88 3.41
CA THR A 111 -6.19 -10.18 3.07
C THR A 111 -6.05 -9.99 1.57
N PHE A 112 -6.24 -11.05 0.79
CA PHE A 112 -6.12 -10.97 -0.67
C PHE A 112 -7.16 -10.03 -1.28
N PHE A 113 -8.44 -10.20 -0.96
CA PHE A 113 -9.49 -9.37 -1.59
C PHE A 113 -9.48 -7.92 -1.12
N SER A 114 -9.14 -7.66 0.16
CA SER A 114 -9.17 -6.30 0.72
C SER A 114 -7.89 -5.51 0.49
N ILE A 115 -6.73 -6.17 0.38
CA ILE A 115 -5.42 -5.53 0.26
C ILE A 115 -4.71 -5.93 -1.03
N GLY A 116 -4.51 -7.23 -1.27
CA GLY A 116 -3.73 -7.75 -2.40
C GLY A 116 -4.33 -7.39 -3.77
N LEU A 117 -5.62 -7.63 -3.95
CA LEU A 117 -6.31 -7.35 -5.22
C LEU A 117 -6.36 -5.85 -5.55
N PRO A 118 -6.72 -4.93 -4.61
CA PRO A 118 -6.57 -3.50 -4.81
C PRO A 118 -5.13 -3.08 -5.13
N SER A 119 -4.12 -3.69 -4.50
CA SER A 119 -2.70 -3.41 -4.76
C SER A 119 -2.31 -3.79 -6.19
N ALA A 120 -2.75 -4.96 -6.67
CA ALA A 120 -2.53 -5.39 -8.05
C ALA A 120 -3.19 -4.44 -9.06
N PHE A 121 -4.40 -3.96 -8.74
CA PHE A 121 -5.09 -2.94 -9.55
C PHE A 121 -4.30 -1.62 -9.58
N GLY A 122 -3.83 -1.13 -8.42
CA GLY A 122 -2.95 0.05 -8.34
C GLY A 122 -1.70 -0.11 -9.20
N GLY A 123 -1.05 -1.29 -9.16
CA GLY A 123 0.09 -1.63 -10.00
C GLY A 123 -0.23 -1.59 -11.50
N SER A 124 -1.41 -2.05 -11.91
CA SER A 124 -1.84 -1.96 -13.32
C SER A 124 -2.05 -0.51 -13.79
N LEU A 125 -2.59 0.36 -12.94
CA LEU A 125 -2.71 1.79 -13.22
C LEU A 125 -1.33 2.46 -13.29
N MET A 126 -0.38 2.02 -12.46
CA MET A 126 1.01 2.47 -12.48
C MET A 126 1.67 2.14 -13.82
N TYR A 127 1.45 0.94 -14.37
CA TYR A 127 1.87 0.58 -15.72
C TYR A 127 1.31 1.53 -16.78
N VAL A 128 0.00 1.83 -16.73
CA VAL A 128 -0.65 2.76 -17.65
C VAL A 128 0.01 4.14 -17.58
N LEU A 129 0.25 4.65 -16.37
CA LEU A 129 0.90 5.94 -16.16
C LEU A 129 2.33 5.97 -16.69
N CYS A 130 3.14 4.95 -16.38
CA CYS A 130 4.50 4.81 -16.90
C CYS A 130 4.50 4.74 -18.43
N LYS A 131 3.57 3.99 -19.05
CA LYS A 131 3.46 3.87 -20.50
C LYS A 131 3.08 5.20 -21.18
N GLN A 132 2.22 6.00 -20.53
CA GLN A 132 1.89 7.35 -21.03
C GLN A 132 3.09 8.31 -21.02
N VAL A 133 3.98 8.17 -20.04
CA VAL A 133 5.15 9.05 -19.87
C VAL A 133 6.35 8.59 -20.71
N THR A 134 6.67 7.30 -20.70
CA THR A 134 7.87 6.76 -21.37
C THR A 134 7.65 6.45 -22.84
N ASP A 135 6.39 6.23 -23.23
CA ASP A 135 5.97 5.65 -24.52
C ASP A 135 6.71 4.33 -24.88
N ASN A 136 7.30 3.68 -23.89
CA ASN A 136 8.07 2.45 -24.04
C ASN A 136 7.45 1.32 -23.22
N ARG A 137 7.00 0.25 -23.88
CA ARG A 137 6.32 -0.90 -23.30
C ARG A 137 7.22 -1.67 -22.32
N PHE A 138 8.46 -1.97 -22.75
CA PHE A 138 9.45 -2.68 -21.94
C PHE A 138 9.83 -1.90 -20.69
N GLN A 139 10.18 -0.62 -20.88
CA GLN A 139 10.56 0.25 -19.76
C GLN A 139 9.42 0.36 -18.75
N SER A 140 8.18 0.59 -19.20
CA SER A 140 7.01 0.70 -18.32
C SER A 140 6.75 -0.56 -17.52
N TYR A 141 6.92 -1.74 -18.15
CA TYR A 141 6.79 -3.02 -17.47
C TYR A 141 7.84 -3.16 -16.36
N ILE A 142 9.12 -2.96 -16.68
CA ILE A 142 10.21 -3.07 -15.70
C ILE A 142 10.00 -2.10 -14.53
N LEU A 143 9.69 -0.83 -14.79
CA LEU A 143 9.45 0.16 -13.74
C LEU A 143 8.33 -0.27 -12.81
N THR A 144 7.23 -0.77 -13.38
CA THR A 144 6.07 -1.21 -12.60
C THR A 144 6.40 -2.44 -11.75
N ILE A 145 7.04 -3.45 -12.33
CA ILE A 145 7.40 -4.68 -11.62
C ILE A 145 8.39 -4.39 -10.49
N VAL A 146 9.42 -3.60 -10.77
CA VAL A 146 10.45 -3.26 -9.78
C VAL A 146 9.85 -2.50 -8.59
N VAL A 147 8.91 -1.59 -8.80
CA VAL A 147 8.27 -0.87 -7.70
C VAL A 147 7.30 -1.77 -6.92
N ASN A 148 6.47 -2.55 -7.62
CA ASN A 148 5.44 -3.36 -6.97
C ASN A 148 5.99 -4.63 -6.30
N LEU A 149 7.06 -5.24 -6.82
CA LEU A 149 7.67 -6.45 -6.26
C LEU A 149 9.03 -6.18 -5.58
N GLY A 150 9.67 -5.04 -5.83
CA GLY A 150 10.98 -4.68 -5.27
C GLY A 150 10.91 -3.63 -4.16
N THR A 151 9.73 -3.25 -3.69
CA THR A 151 9.58 -2.35 -2.54
C THR A 151 8.66 -2.95 -1.49
N MET A 152 8.55 -2.27 -0.35
CA MET A 152 7.65 -2.68 0.72
C MET A 152 6.16 -2.76 0.30
N ILE A 153 5.81 -2.33 -0.92
CA ILE A 153 4.48 -2.59 -1.50
C ILE A 153 4.20 -4.10 -1.49
N PHE A 154 5.17 -4.94 -1.88
CA PHE A 154 4.97 -6.39 -1.96
C PHE A 154 4.61 -7.02 -0.59
N PRO A 155 5.47 -6.93 0.45
CA PRO A 155 5.14 -7.50 1.75
C PRO A 155 3.82 -6.95 2.34
N PHE A 156 3.56 -5.66 2.16
CA PHE A 156 2.33 -5.06 2.68
C PHE A 156 1.10 -5.27 1.78
N SER A 157 1.24 -5.94 0.64
CA SER A 157 0.13 -6.44 -0.18
C SER A 157 -0.32 -7.86 0.21
N VAL A 158 0.45 -8.58 1.04
CA VAL A 158 0.19 -9.98 1.45
C VAL A 158 -0.04 -10.13 2.96
N ILE A 159 -0.19 -9.01 3.68
CA ILE A 159 -0.55 -8.96 5.10
C ILE A 159 -1.70 -7.97 5.32
N PHE A 160 -2.60 -8.27 6.27
CA PHE A 160 -3.79 -7.43 6.50
C PHE A 160 -3.46 -6.18 7.31
N PHE A 161 -2.87 -5.17 6.64
CA PHE A 161 -2.59 -3.84 7.19
C PHE A 161 -3.21 -2.75 6.33
N GLY A 162 -3.63 -1.62 6.94
CA GLY A 162 -4.25 -0.51 6.21
C GLY A 162 -3.29 0.30 5.33
N HIS A 163 -1.98 0.29 5.62
CA HIS A 163 -1.01 1.18 4.98
C HIS A 163 -0.97 1.04 3.45
N GLN A 164 -0.91 -0.19 2.92
CA GLN A 164 -0.86 -0.42 1.49
C GLN A 164 -2.18 -0.09 0.81
N LEU A 165 -3.32 -0.42 1.44
CA LEU A 165 -4.64 -0.04 0.92
C LEU A 165 -4.79 1.48 0.83
N ALA A 166 -4.39 2.22 1.88
CA ALA A 166 -4.39 3.68 1.85
C ALA A 166 -3.51 4.23 0.72
N GLY A 167 -2.31 3.66 0.52
CA GLY A 167 -1.42 4.02 -0.59
C GLY A 167 -2.05 3.82 -1.96
N VAL A 168 -2.74 2.69 -2.17
CA VAL A 168 -3.47 2.40 -3.42
C VAL A 168 -4.61 3.39 -3.66
N LEU A 169 -5.41 3.67 -2.65
CA LEU A 169 -6.53 4.63 -2.75
C LEU A 169 -6.03 6.03 -3.11
N LEU A 170 -4.96 6.49 -2.45
CA LEU A 170 -4.32 7.77 -2.75
C LEU A 170 -3.75 7.79 -4.18
N PHE A 171 -3.11 6.70 -4.61
CA PHE A 171 -2.57 6.59 -5.96
C PHE A 171 -3.67 6.57 -7.02
N CYS A 172 -4.79 5.87 -6.78
CA CYS A 172 -5.96 5.89 -7.67
C CYS A 172 -6.54 7.31 -7.80
N ALA A 173 -6.65 8.05 -6.68
CA ALA A 173 -7.07 9.45 -6.72
C ALA A 173 -6.10 10.32 -7.53
N PHE A 174 -4.79 10.20 -7.28
CA PHE A 174 -3.74 10.87 -8.05
C PHE A 174 -3.84 10.54 -9.54
N PHE A 175 -3.96 9.26 -9.91
CA PHE A 175 -4.10 8.81 -11.27
C PHE A 175 -5.31 9.47 -11.96
N LEU A 176 -6.47 9.50 -11.31
CA LEU A 176 -7.67 10.14 -11.87
C LEU A 176 -7.49 11.64 -12.03
N ILE A 177 -6.87 12.34 -11.08
CA ILE A 177 -6.57 13.77 -11.17
C ILE A 177 -5.61 14.04 -12.35
N TYR A 178 -4.57 13.21 -12.49
CA TYR A 178 -3.64 13.30 -13.61
C TYR A 178 -4.34 13.04 -14.95
N GLN A 179 -5.20 12.00 -15.04
CA GLN A 179 -5.97 11.74 -16.26
C GLN A 179 -6.89 12.91 -16.62
N MET A 180 -7.55 13.55 -15.65
CA MET A 180 -8.35 14.76 -15.90
C MET A 180 -7.52 15.92 -16.48
N LYS A 181 -6.22 16.03 -16.08
CA LYS A 181 -5.30 17.03 -16.63
C LYS A 181 -5.01 16.76 -18.11
N VAL A 182 -4.76 15.50 -18.50
CA VAL A 182 -4.27 15.13 -19.83
C VAL A 182 -5.35 14.69 -20.82
N ASP A 183 -6.50 14.18 -20.34
CA ASP A 183 -7.59 13.68 -21.17
C ASP A 183 -8.95 14.26 -20.71
N PRO A 184 -9.59 15.14 -21.52
CA PRO A 184 -10.91 15.70 -21.19
C PRO A 184 -12.00 14.67 -20.94
N ASN A 185 -11.89 13.44 -21.48
CA ASN A 185 -12.87 12.38 -21.25
C ASN A 185 -12.97 11.95 -19.77
N TYR A 186 -11.96 12.23 -18.96
CA TYR A 186 -12.01 11.98 -17.51
C TYR A 186 -12.71 13.10 -16.74
N ARG A 187 -13.06 14.23 -17.35
CA ARG A 187 -13.74 15.37 -16.69
C ARG A 187 -15.23 15.14 -16.56
N ARG A 188 -15.62 14.03 -15.91
CA ARG A 188 -17.02 13.59 -15.75
C ARG A 188 -17.44 13.67 -14.28
N LYS A 189 -18.74 13.89 -14.05
CA LYS A 189 -19.32 13.99 -12.70
C LYS A 189 -18.93 12.82 -11.79
N GLY A 190 -19.04 11.58 -12.29
CA GLY A 190 -18.66 10.36 -11.52
C GLY A 190 -17.18 10.30 -11.17
N VAL A 191 -16.28 10.83 -12.02
CA VAL A 191 -14.83 10.85 -11.72
C VAL A 191 -14.51 11.89 -10.65
N PHE A 192 -15.16 13.07 -10.66
CA PHE A 192 -15.02 14.05 -9.59
C PHE A 192 -15.46 13.49 -8.23
N PHE A 193 -16.65 12.86 -8.20
CA PHE A 193 -17.14 12.20 -7.00
C PHE A 193 -16.17 11.11 -6.51
N LEU A 194 -15.69 10.25 -7.42
CA LEU A 194 -14.80 9.14 -7.10
C LEU A 194 -13.45 9.62 -6.54
N VAL A 195 -12.88 10.72 -7.05
CA VAL A 195 -11.66 11.30 -6.48
C VAL A 195 -11.87 11.66 -5.01
N GLY A 196 -12.96 12.34 -4.67
CA GLY A 196 -13.27 12.66 -3.28
C GLY A 196 -13.49 11.43 -2.42
N PHE A 197 -14.27 10.46 -2.92
CA PHE A 197 -14.51 9.19 -2.22
C PHE A 197 -13.20 8.45 -1.91
N LEU A 198 -12.29 8.34 -2.89
CA LEU A 198 -10.99 7.68 -2.71
C LEU A 198 -10.12 8.39 -1.67
N LEU A 199 -10.06 9.73 -1.70
CA LEU A 199 -9.33 10.52 -0.71
C LEU A 199 -9.91 10.37 0.69
N GLY A 200 -11.23 10.47 0.83
CA GLY A 200 -11.92 10.27 2.10
C GLY A 200 -11.78 8.84 2.63
N TYR A 201 -11.84 7.84 1.74
CA TYR A 201 -11.68 6.44 2.14
C TYR A 201 -10.23 6.12 2.53
N ALA A 202 -9.23 6.69 1.85
CA ALA A 202 -7.83 6.59 2.28
C ALA A 202 -7.63 7.16 3.69
N GLN A 203 -8.27 8.30 3.99
CA GLN A 203 -8.20 8.94 5.31
C GLN A 203 -8.76 8.07 6.42
N ILE A 204 -9.87 7.36 6.19
CA ILE A 204 -10.47 6.47 7.18
C ILE A 204 -9.81 5.07 7.20
N THR A 205 -8.92 4.80 6.26
CA THR A 205 -8.10 3.56 6.25
C THR A 205 -6.85 3.72 7.10
N GLU A 206 -6.19 4.89 7.04
CA GLU A 206 -5.04 5.26 7.86
C GLU A 206 -5.06 6.77 8.15
N TYR A 207 -5.35 7.18 9.38
CA TYR A 207 -5.44 8.59 9.76
C TYR A 207 -4.18 9.43 9.41
N PRO A 208 -2.96 8.92 9.58
CA PRO A 208 -1.75 9.68 9.30
C PRO A 208 -1.49 10.01 7.84
N VAL A 209 -2.30 9.53 6.88
CA VAL A 209 -2.16 9.94 5.47
C VAL A 209 -2.80 11.30 5.17
N ALA A 210 -3.39 11.96 6.16
CA ALA A 210 -4.01 13.29 6.03
C ALA A 210 -3.12 14.32 5.28
N PRO A 211 -1.81 14.42 5.52
CA PRO A 211 -0.95 15.31 4.74
C PRO A 211 -0.94 15.00 3.24
N ILE A 212 -0.94 13.71 2.85
CA ILE A 212 -1.00 13.33 1.43
C ILE A 212 -2.37 13.64 0.84
N VAL A 213 -3.45 13.41 1.59
CA VAL A 213 -4.82 13.80 1.17
C VAL A 213 -4.87 15.30 0.89
N LEU A 214 -4.30 16.11 1.77
CA LEU A 214 -4.22 17.58 1.59
C LEU A 214 -3.43 17.92 0.33
N VAL A 215 -2.26 17.33 0.12
CA VAL A 215 -1.41 17.54 -1.07
C VAL A 215 -2.17 17.22 -2.35
N LEU A 216 -2.87 16.09 -2.39
CA LEU A 216 -3.66 15.69 -3.56
C LEU A 216 -4.89 16.58 -3.76
N THR A 217 -5.50 17.06 -2.70
CA THR A 217 -6.60 18.04 -2.78
C THR A 217 -6.11 19.35 -3.37
N VAL A 218 -4.96 19.86 -2.92
CA VAL A 218 -4.33 21.07 -3.48
C VAL A 218 -3.96 20.85 -4.96
N TYR A 219 -3.37 19.70 -5.29
CA TYR A 219 -3.05 19.33 -6.67
C TYR A 219 -4.29 19.26 -7.56
N TYR A 220 -5.40 18.71 -7.06
CA TYR A 220 -6.69 18.69 -7.74
C TYR A 220 -7.20 20.11 -8.01
N ILE A 221 -7.23 20.97 -6.99
CA ILE A 221 -7.73 22.35 -7.07
C ILE A 221 -6.90 23.16 -8.09
N ILE A 222 -5.56 23.09 -8.03
CA ILE A 222 -4.68 23.78 -8.97
C ILE A 222 -4.98 23.35 -10.41
N ASN A 223 -5.14 22.03 -10.65
CA ASN A 223 -5.46 21.54 -11.99
C ASN A 223 -6.88 21.95 -12.43
N LEU A 224 -7.86 21.93 -11.53
CA LEU A 224 -9.22 22.39 -11.84
C LEU A 224 -9.26 23.83 -12.37
N PHE A 225 -8.51 24.74 -11.74
CA PHE A 225 -8.42 26.13 -12.19
C PHE A 225 -7.72 26.26 -13.55
N LYS A 226 -6.70 25.44 -13.82
CA LYS A 226 -5.96 25.43 -15.11
C LYS A 226 -6.76 24.84 -16.27
N MET A 227 -7.65 23.88 -15.98
CA MET A 227 -8.43 23.15 -17.00
C MET A 227 -9.57 23.97 -17.63
N GLY A 228 -9.90 25.16 -17.10
CA GLY A 228 -10.96 26.02 -17.65
C GLY A 228 -12.36 25.37 -17.66
N PHE A 229 -12.67 24.56 -16.65
CA PHE A 229 -13.94 23.83 -16.58
C PHE A 229 -15.13 24.79 -16.36
N ASN A 230 -16.17 24.70 -17.22
CA ASN A 230 -17.30 25.64 -17.22
C ASN A 230 -18.14 25.58 -15.95
N ASN A 231 -18.29 24.40 -15.33
CA ASN A 231 -19.10 24.23 -14.09
C ASN A 231 -18.19 23.92 -12.89
N ARG A 232 -17.39 24.91 -12.47
CA ARG A 232 -16.46 24.78 -11.34
C ARG A 232 -17.14 24.40 -10.03
N ASN A 233 -18.33 24.92 -9.78
CA ASN A 233 -19.08 24.61 -8.55
C ASN A 233 -19.32 23.10 -8.44
N LEU A 234 -19.78 22.47 -9.52
CA LEU A 234 -20.02 21.04 -9.54
C LEU A 234 -18.74 20.21 -9.33
N ALA A 235 -17.63 20.67 -9.94
CA ALA A 235 -16.33 20.02 -9.79
C ALA A 235 -15.74 20.19 -8.35
N ILE A 236 -16.21 21.13 -7.55
CA ILE A 236 -15.85 21.26 -6.12
C ILE A 236 -16.83 20.46 -5.24
N ILE A 237 -18.13 20.55 -5.51
CA ILE A 237 -19.17 19.92 -4.69
C ILE A 237 -19.09 18.39 -4.76
N LEU A 238 -18.90 17.83 -5.96
CA LEU A 238 -18.91 16.37 -6.14
C LEU A 238 -17.79 15.65 -5.39
N PRO A 239 -16.51 16.10 -5.40
CA PRO A 239 -15.49 15.50 -4.56
C PRO A 239 -15.79 15.66 -3.05
N ALA A 240 -16.33 16.81 -2.63
CA ALA A 240 -16.72 17.00 -1.24
C ALA A 240 -17.82 16.00 -0.82
N LEU A 241 -18.83 15.78 -1.67
CA LEU A 241 -19.85 14.74 -1.45
C LEU A 241 -19.26 13.33 -1.47
N GLY A 242 -18.31 13.05 -2.37
CA GLY A 242 -17.61 11.77 -2.39
C GLY A 242 -16.86 11.50 -1.08
N ALA A 243 -16.10 12.49 -0.60
CA ALA A 243 -15.32 12.38 0.62
C ALA A 243 -16.19 12.32 1.89
N SER A 244 -17.37 12.97 1.89
CA SER A 244 -18.26 13.00 3.06
C SER A 244 -18.78 11.61 3.43
N ILE A 245 -18.98 10.70 2.48
CA ILE A 245 -19.50 9.35 2.75
C ILE A 245 -18.59 8.56 3.71
N PRO A 246 -17.29 8.29 3.41
CA PRO A 246 -16.46 7.57 4.35
C PRO A 246 -16.22 8.34 5.65
N ILE A 247 -16.14 9.68 5.60
CA ILE A 247 -15.98 10.49 6.81
C ILE A 247 -17.18 10.34 7.73
N VAL A 248 -18.40 10.47 7.21
CA VAL A 248 -19.64 10.30 8.00
C VAL A 248 -19.74 8.90 8.58
N LEU A 249 -19.39 7.85 7.82
CA LEU A 249 -19.34 6.48 8.35
C LEU A 249 -18.39 6.36 9.56
N THR A 250 -17.23 7.00 9.51
CA THR A 250 -16.30 7.00 10.65
C THR A 250 -16.82 7.81 11.83
N LEU A 251 -17.44 8.96 11.59
CA LEU A 251 -18.05 9.77 12.66
C LEU A 251 -19.18 9.02 13.36
N VAL A 252 -20.02 8.30 12.59
CA VAL A 252 -21.09 7.43 13.14
C VAL A 252 -20.49 6.28 13.93
N TYR A 253 -19.46 5.59 13.40
CA TYR A 253 -18.75 4.55 14.13
C TYR A 253 -18.20 5.06 15.47
N ASN A 254 -17.46 6.16 15.44
CA ASN A 254 -16.83 6.75 16.62
C ASN A 254 -17.91 7.17 17.67
N ASN A 255 -19.00 7.78 17.22
CA ASN A 255 -20.07 8.18 18.11
C ASN A 255 -20.75 6.96 18.77
N THR A 256 -20.98 5.89 18.02
CA THR A 256 -21.59 4.67 18.52
C THR A 256 -20.65 3.90 19.47
N ALA A 257 -19.37 3.81 19.14
CA ALA A 257 -18.37 3.10 19.92
C ALA A 257 -17.93 3.87 21.17
N PHE A 258 -17.70 5.18 21.05
CA PHE A 258 -17.06 6.00 22.09
C PHE A 258 -17.92 7.17 22.59
N GLY A 259 -19.17 7.29 22.16
CA GLY A 259 -20.08 8.37 22.58
C GLY A 259 -19.70 9.78 22.08
N ASN A 260 -18.67 9.88 21.24
CA ASN A 260 -18.18 11.15 20.66
C ASN A 260 -17.71 10.91 19.22
N PRO A 261 -18.26 11.61 18.21
CA PRO A 261 -17.89 11.41 16.81
C PRO A 261 -16.42 11.74 16.50
N MET A 262 -15.77 12.57 17.30
CA MET A 262 -14.36 12.96 17.14
C MET A 262 -13.40 12.08 17.94
N ALA A 263 -13.88 11.22 18.83
CA ALA A 263 -13.05 10.27 19.55
C ALA A 263 -12.65 9.12 18.63
N THR A 264 -11.43 8.61 18.81
CA THR A 264 -10.93 7.44 18.08
C THR A 264 -10.47 6.40 19.07
N GLY A 265 -10.30 5.16 18.64
CA GLY A 265 -9.73 4.11 19.48
C GLY A 265 -8.36 4.45 20.06
N TYR A 266 -7.58 5.29 19.38
CA TYR A 266 -6.30 5.81 19.90
C TYR A 266 -6.44 6.67 21.18
N SER A 267 -7.63 7.16 21.47
CA SER A 267 -7.88 7.91 22.72
C SER A 267 -8.06 7.02 23.94
N TYR A 268 -8.26 5.72 23.75
CA TYR A 268 -8.59 4.74 24.79
C TYR A 268 -7.75 3.47 24.72
N PRO A 269 -6.38 3.53 24.59
CA PRO A 269 -5.57 2.32 24.49
C PRO A 269 -5.78 1.42 25.72
N ALA A 270 -6.01 0.13 25.52
CA ALA A 270 -6.20 -0.82 26.61
C ALA A 270 -4.88 -1.09 27.37
N ASP A 271 -3.77 -1.16 26.64
CA ASP A 271 -2.45 -1.42 27.21
C ASP A 271 -1.84 -0.16 27.85
N PRO A 272 -1.43 -0.20 29.16
CA PRO A 272 -0.84 0.95 29.86
C PRO A 272 0.41 1.53 29.20
N TRP A 273 1.20 0.71 28.53
CA TRP A 273 2.39 1.16 27.81
C TRP A 273 2.03 2.05 26.63
N PHE A 274 1.02 1.67 25.83
CA PHE A 274 0.51 2.53 24.76
C PHE A 274 -0.11 3.81 25.32
N GLN A 275 -0.85 3.75 26.45
CA GLN A 275 -1.39 4.93 27.11
C GLN A 275 -0.30 5.94 27.47
N GLN A 276 0.78 5.48 28.08
CA GLN A 276 1.90 6.34 28.47
C GLN A 276 2.55 7.02 27.27
N GLN A 277 2.79 6.29 26.19
CA GLN A 277 3.46 6.80 24.99
C GLN A 277 2.59 7.76 24.17
N GLN A 278 1.27 7.56 24.19
CA GLN A 278 0.31 8.37 23.41
C GLN A 278 -0.31 9.51 24.22
N SER A 279 0.05 9.69 25.49
CA SER A 279 -0.53 10.69 26.38
C SER A 279 -0.17 12.15 26.05
N GLY A 280 0.92 12.37 25.29
CA GLY A 280 1.38 13.71 24.91
C GLY A 280 0.80 14.22 23.59
N GLY A 281 0.37 15.49 23.53
CA GLY A 281 0.02 16.18 22.29
C GLY A 281 -0.97 15.45 21.39
N LEU A 282 -0.71 15.43 20.08
CA LEU A 282 -1.50 14.68 19.10
C LEU A 282 -1.01 13.23 19.06
N VAL A 283 -1.60 12.34 19.90
CA VAL A 283 -1.26 10.90 19.96
C VAL A 283 0.23 10.67 20.22
N GLY A 284 0.85 11.51 21.05
CA GLY A 284 2.28 11.40 21.38
C GLY A 284 3.24 11.95 20.31
N ILE A 285 2.76 12.52 19.21
CA ILE A 285 3.65 13.07 18.16
C ILE A 285 4.39 14.28 18.72
N GLY A 286 5.72 14.19 18.76
CA GLY A 286 6.65 15.23 19.15
C GLY A 286 7.35 15.89 17.96
N TRP A 287 8.48 16.55 18.26
CA TRP A 287 9.34 17.13 17.23
C TRP A 287 10.02 16.02 16.40
N PRO A 288 10.30 16.27 15.11
CA PRO A 288 11.01 15.32 14.26
C PRO A 288 12.37 14.91 14.85
N ASN A 289 12.63 13.61 14.89
CA ASN A 289 13.86 13.04 15.43
C ASN A 289 14.80 12.61 14.28
N LEU A 290 16.00 13.18 14.24
CA LEU A 290 16.99 12.88 13.20
C LEU A 290 17.45 11.41 13.21
N ASN A 291 17.54 10.79 14.39
CA ASN A 291 17.86 9.37 14.49
C ASN A 291 16.76 8.51 13.87
N ALA A 292 15.48 8.82 14.16
CA ALA A 292 14.35 8.14 13.54
C ALA A 292 14.35 8.31 12.00
N ILE A 293 14.66 9.51 11.49
CA ILE A 293 14.81 9.75 10.05
C ILE A 293 15.92 8.86 9.46
N PHE A 294 17.10 8.81 10.10
CA PHE A 294 18.20 7.96 9.66
C PHE A 294 17.81 6.47 9.65
N PHE A 295 17.21 5.99 10.73
CA PHE A 295 16.78 4.60 10.83
C PHE A 295 15.71 4.24 9.81
N MET A 296 14.70 5.08 9.59
CA MET A 296 13.64 4.84 8.60
C MET A 296 14.12 4.94 7.16
N THR A 297 15.24 5.63 6.88
CA THR A 297 15.68 5.87 5.49
C THR A 297 16.92 5.09 5.10
N LEU A 298 18.00 5.16 5.89
CA LEU A 298 19.35 4.72 5.49
C LEU A 298 19.88 3.51 6.28
N HIS A 299 19.34 3.23 7.48
CA HIS A 299 19.92 2.19 8.33
C HIS A 299 19.75 0.78 7.73
N PRO A 300 20.80 -0.08 7.71
CA PRO A 300 20.74 -1.40 7.08
C PRO A 300 19.67 -2.34 7.64
N ALA A 301 19.39 -2.27 8.95
CA ALA A 301 18.38 -3.12 9.56
C ALA A 301 16.95 -2.74 9.18
N PHE A 302 16.68 -1.46 8.90
CA PHE A 302 15.31 -0.96 8.86
C PHE A 302 15.05 0.05 7.72
N GLY A 303 16.10 0.70 7.20
CA GLY A 303 15.97 1.85 6.31
C GLY A 303 15.39 1.53 4.94
N LEU A 304 14.49 2.38 4.48
CA LEU A 304 13.75 2.25 3.23
C LEU A 304 14.66 2.04 2.01
N PHE A 305 15.75 2.83 1.91
CA PHE A 305 16.67 2.75 0.76
C PHE A 305 17.60 1.52 0.82
N TRP A 306 17.80 0.96 2.00
CA TRP A 306 18.47 -0.32 2.16
C TRP A 306 17.56 -1.48 1.78
N GLN A 307 16.32 -1.43 2.23
CA GLN A 307 15.30 -2.44 1.93
C GLN A 307 14.93 -2.47 0.43
N SER A 308 14.97 -1.31 -0.22
CA SER A 308 14.58 -1.12 -1.62
C SER A 308 15.54 -0.16 -2.34
N PRO A 309 16.77 -0.62 -2.69
CA PRO A 309 17.81 0.24 -3.29
C PRO A 309 17.37 0.96 -4.57
N VAL A 310 16.43 0.42 -5.32
CA VAL A 310 15.89 1.07 -6.52
C VAL A 310 15.27 2.44 -6.24
N LEU A 311 14.78 2.68 -5.01
CA LEU A 311 14.18 3.96 -4.63
C LEU A 311 15.20 5.12 -4.61
N ILE A 312 16.51 4.84 -4.52
CA ILE A 312 17.56 5.85 -4.72
C ILE A 312 17.43 6.46 -6.12
N MET A 313 17.13 5.63 -7.14
CA MET A 313 16.91 6.12 -8.50
C MET A 313 15.64 6.98 -8.60
N SER A 314 14.62 6.74 -7.76
CA SER A 314 13.43 7.61 -7.71
C SER A 314 13.78 9.02 -7.25
N LEU A 315 14.67 9.17 -6.26
CA LEU A 315 15.14 10.50 -5.81
C LEU A 315 15.88 11.24 -6.93
N ILE A 316 16.72 10.52 -7.69
CA ILE A 316 17.39 11.07 -8.87
C ILE A 316 16.37 11.44 -9.95
N GLY A 317 15.36 10.58 -10.15
CA GLY A 317 14.25 10.80 -11.09
C GLY A 317 13.44 12.04 -10.77
N ILE A 318 13.20 12.34 -9.50
CA ILE A 318 12.55 13.59 -9.04
C ILE A 318 13.30 14.82 -9.55
N TRP A 319 14.62 14.81 -9.49
CA TRP A 319 15.45 15.90 -10.02
C TRP A 319 15.20 16.16 -11.52
N PHE A 320 15.18 15.09 -12.35
CA PHE A 320 14.90 15.21 -13.78
C PHE A 320 13.44 15.62 -14.03
N MET A 321 12.50 15.10 -13.26
CA MET A 321 11.09 15.41 -13.36
C MET A 321 10.80 16.88 -13.05
N LEU A 322 11.46 17.47 -12.03
CA LEU A 322 11.38 18.90 -11.70
C LEU A 322 11.86 19.81 -12.84
N ARG A 323 12.82 19.34 -13.65
CA ARG A 323 13.33 20.08 -14.82
C ARG A 323 12.38 20.00 -16.00
N THR A 324 11.43 19.07 -16.01
CA THR A 324 10.44 18.91 -17.06
C THR A 324 9.19 19.72 -16.70
N SER A 325 8.99 20.88 -17.38
CA SER A 325 7.98 21.88 -17.00
C SER A 325 6.56 21.30 -16.81
N ASN A 326 6.17 20.36 -17.65
CA ASN A 326 4.84 19.75 -17.64
C ASN A 326 4.58 18.80 -16.45
N TYR A 327 5.64 18.37 -15.72
CA TYR A 327 5.58 17.38 -14.65
C TYR A 327 6.05 17.91 -13.29
N ARG A 328 6.33 19.22 -13.18
CA ARG A 328 6.77 19.84 -11.91
C ARG A 328 5.77 19.64 -10.76
N ALA A 329 4.48 19.75 -11.09
CA ALA A 329 3.43 19.58 -10.08
C ALA A 329 3.41 18.13 -9.53
N GLU A 330 3.54 17.14 -10.39
CA GLU A 330 3.58 15.73 -10.02
C GLU A 330 4.88 15.39 -9.26
N ALA A 331 6.00 16.02 -9.60
CA ALA A 331 7.24 15.91 -8.83
C ALA A 331 7.07 16.48 -7.41
N LEU A 332 6.40 17.64 -7.27
CA LEU A 332 6.09 18.20 -5.96
C LEU A 332 5.15 17.31 -5.15
N VAL A 333 4.16 16.66 -5.79
CA VAL A 333 3.31 15.67 -5.10
C VAL A 333 4.17 14.52 -4.55
N ALA A 334 5.09 13.96 -5.33
CA ALA A 334 5.97 12.88 -4.87
C ALA A 334 6.88 13.32 -3.72
N ILE A 335 7.48 14.50 -3.80
CA ILE A 335 8.34 15.07 -2.76
C ILE A 335 7.54 15.29 -1.48
N THR A 336 6.40 15.97 -1.58
CA THR A 336 5.62 16.32 -0.38
C THR A 336 4.99 15.08 0.25
N ALA A 337 4.55 14.09 -0.53
CA ALA A 337 4.09 12.81 0.00
C ALA A 337 5.20 12.09 0.80
N PHE A 338 6.43 12.05 0.26
CA PHE A 338 7.57 11.44 0.94
C PHE A 338 7.92 12.15 2.25
N PHE A 339 8.18 13.45 2.17
CA PHE A 339 8.64 14.21 3.34
C PHE A 339 7.55 14.39 4.40
N SER A 340 6.28 14.49 4.02
CA SER A 340 5.19 14.65 4.99
C SER A 340 5.07 13.43 5.92
N LEU A 341 5.11 12.21 5.40
CA LEU A 341 5.07 11.02 6.24
C LEU A 341 6.38 10.81 7.00
N LEU A 342 7.53 11.06 6.36
CA LEU A 342 8.82 10.92 7.03
C LEU A 342 8.94 11.84 8.23
N ILE A 343 8.57 13.12 8.07
CA ILE A 343 8.61 14.12 9.15
C ILE A 343 7.59 13.77 10.24
N LEU A 344 6.35 13.45 9.85
CA LEU A 344 5.28 13.10 10.79
C LEU A 344 5.70 11.92 11.67
N TYR A 345 6.13 10.84 11.05
CA TYR A 345 6.46 9.62 11.79
C TYR A 345 7.81 9.68 12.49
N SER A 346 8.74 10.52 12.07
CA SER A 346 9.99 10.71 12.82
C SER A 346 9.78 11.35 14.20
N GLY A 347 8.66 12.06 14.40
CA GLY A 347 8.24 12.59 15.69
C GLY A 347 7.32 11.65 16.48
N PHE A 348 6.93 10.52 15.91
CA PHE A 348 6.03 9.58 16.57
C PHE A 348 6.79 8.65 17.53
N PRO A 349 6.29 8.37 18.76
CA PRO A 349 6.99 7.53 19.73
C PRO A 349 7.34 6.14 19.19
N PHE A 350 6.49 5.59 18.33
CA PHE A 350 6.67 4.28 17.71
C PHE A 350 7.09 4.39 16.24
N TRP A 351 8.01 5.32 15.92
CA TRP A 351 8.47 5.59 14.56
C TRP A 351 8.93 4.35 13.78
N TRP A 352 9.40 3.32 14.49
CA TRP A 352 9.80 2.04 13.86
C TRP A 352 8.62 1.20 13.36
N GLY A 353 7.38 1.49 13.79
CA GLY A 353 6.19 0.83 13.28
C GLY A 353 5.91 -0.55 13.88
N GLY A 354 6.42 -0.86 15.09
CA GLY A 354 6.29 -2.17 15.71
C GLY A 354 7.17 -3.22 15.04
N TYR A 355 6.86 -4.47 15.23
CA TYR A 355 7.67 -5.63 14.87
C TYR A 355 7.70 -5.95 13.35
N THR A 356 7.78 -4.95 12.47
CA THR A 356 7.90 -5.18 11.03
C THR A 356 9.36 -5.08 10.57
N PHE A 357 9.71 -5.77 9.48
CA PHE A 357 11.08 -5.78 8.95
C PHE A 357 11.58 -4.43 8.42
N GLY A 358 10.69 -3.45 8.19
CA GLY A 358 11.03 -2.13 7.64
C GLY A 358 10.02 -1.04 8.01
N PRO A 359 10.21 0.22 7.57
CA PRO A 359 9.43 1.39 7.98
C PRO A 359 8.03 1.39 7.35
N ARG A 360 7.12 0.55 7.85
CA ARG A 360 5.76 0.37 7.32
C ARG A 360 4.96 1.66 7.16
N TYR A 361 5.22 2.63 8.00
CA TYR A 361 4.53 3.92 7.96
C TYR A 361 4.81 4.73 6.69
N LEU A 362 5.90 4.42 5.98
CA LEU A 362 6.23 5.05 4.70
C LEU A 362 5.61 4.33 3.50
N VAL A 363 4.94 3.19 3.69
CA VAL A 363 4.32 2.42 2.60
C VAL A 363 3.32 3.24 1.77
N PRO A 364 2.42 4.07 2.36
CA PRO A 364 1.42 4.79 1.56
C PRO A 364 2.00 5.75 0.52
N MET A 365 3.24 6.24 0.69
CA MET A 365 3.87 7.15 -0.27
C MET A 365 4.67 6.44 -1.37
N LEU A 366 4.93 5.13 -1.27
CA LEU A 366 5.80 4.41 -2.21
C LEU A 366 5.27 4.41 -3.64
N THR A 367 3.96 4.38 -3.82
CA THR A 367 3.31 4.43 -5.13
C THR A 367 3.64 5.71 -5.91
N PHE A 368 3.90 6.83 -5.21
CA PHE A 368 4.27 8.10 -5.84
C PHE A 368 5.73 8.14 -6.29
N LEU A 369 6.58 7.26 -5.76
CA LEU A 369 8.00 7.17 -6.14
C LEU A 369 8.24 6.36 -7.43
N CYS A 370 7.20 5.73 -8.00
CA CYS A 370 7.32 5.04 -9.28
C CYS A 370 7.47 6.02 -10.46
N LEU A 371 6.62 7.04 -10.51
CA LEU A 371 6.58 7.98 -11.64
C LEU A 371 7.93 8.66 -11.89
N PRO A 372 8.68 9.12 -10.88
CA PRO A 372 10.02 9.69 -11.08
C PRO A 372 11.00 8.78 -11.82
N LEU A 373 10.93 7.47 -11.63
CA LEU A 373 11.80 6.52 -12.34
C LEU A 373 11.65 6.61 -13.86
N ALA A 374 10.46 6.99 -14.36
CA ALA A 374 10.21 7.17 -15.78
C ALA A 374 10.99 8.36 -16.40
N PHE A 375 11.52 9.27 -15.57
CA PHE A 375 12.28 10.45 -16.00
C PHE A 375 13.80 10.23 -15.96
N ILE A 376 14.26 9.07 -15.54
CA ILE A 376 15.69 8.74 -15.54
C ILE A 376 16.19 8.64 -16.98
N PRO A 377 17.31 9.30 -17.33
CA PRO A 377 17.91 9.21 -18.67
C PRO A 377 18.15 7.76 -19.11
N LYS A 378 17.88 7.45 -20.37
CA LYS A 378 18.00 6.07 -20.91
C LYS A 378 19.37 5.42 -20.63
N ARG A 379 20.44 6.20 -20.60
CA ARG A 379 21.80 5.71 -20.27
C ARG A 379 21.91 5.13 -18.85
N TRP A 380 21.04 5.53 -17.93
CA TRP A 380 21.03 5.05 -16.54
C TRP A 380 19.95 3.98 -16.29
N PHE A 381 19.20 3.60 -17.32
CA PHE A 381 18.19 2.54 -17.20
C PHE A 381 18.78 1.20 -16.73
N PRO A 382 20.01 0.77 -17.16
CA PRO A 382 20.66 -0.43 -16.59
C PRO A 382 20.80 -0.36 -15.06
N SER A 383 21.09 0.80 -14.48
CA SER A 383 21.18 0.96 -13.03
C SER A 383 19.83 0.70 -12.34
N ILE A 384 18.72 1.14 -12.96
CA ILE A 384 17.37 0.80 -12.46
C ILE A 384 17.14 -0.70 -12.50
N VAL A 385 17.56 -1.38 -13.56
CA VAL A 385 17.39 -2.83 -13.69
C VAL A 385 18.22 -3.57 -12.62
N ILE A 386 19.48 -3.19 -12.41
CA ILE A 386 20.36 -3.83 -11.43
C ILE A 386 19.85 -3.61 -10.00
N LEU A 387 19.63 -2.34 -9.62
CA LEU A 387 19.10 -2.01 -8.27
C LEU A 387 17.69 -2.56 -8.07
N GLY A 388 16.89 -2.59 -9.14
CA GLY A 388 15.56 -3.19 -9.15
C GLY A 388 15.60 -4.69 -8.90
N LEU A 389 16.51 -5.41 -9.55
CA LEU A 389 16.70 -6.85 -9.34
C LEU A 389 17.11 -7.14 -7.88
N VAL A 390 18.06 -6.39 -7.33
CA VAL A 390 18.44 -6.51 -5.92
C VAL A 390 17.22 -6.27 -5.02
N SER A 391 16.47 -5.20 -5.27
CA SER A 391 15.27 -4.87 -4.50
C SER A 391 14.21 -5.98 -4.58
N VAL A 392 13.95 -6.54 -5.77
CA VAL A 392 13.00 -7.64 -5.97
C VAL A 392 13.44 -8.89 -5.21
N ILE A 393 14.74 -9.27 -5.30
CA ILE A 393 15.28 -10.42 -4.54
C ILE A 393 15.10 -10.21 -3.03
N GLN A 394 15.41 -9.02 -2.53
CA GLN A 394 15.24 -8.69 -1.11
C GLN A 394 13.79 -8.83 -0.65
N MET A 395 12.84 -8.31 -1.42
CA MET A 395 11.41 -8.42 -1.06
C MET A 395 10.90 -9.85 -1.19
N PHE A 396 11.38 -10.65 -2.15
CA PHE A 396 11.06 -12.08 -2.22
C PHE A 396 11.61 -12.86 -1.02
N ILE A 397 12.81 -12.54 -0.53
CA ILE A 397 13.35 -13.12 0.72
C ILE A 397 12.40 -12.82 1.88
N VAL A 398 11.93 -11.58 2.02
CA VAL A 398 11.02 -11.17 3.08
C VAL A 398 9.68 -11.91 3.01
N VAL A 399 8.99 -11.86 1.85
CA VAL A 399 7.66 -12.49 1.74
C VAL A 399 7.70 -14.02 1.79
N SER A 400 8.84 -14.61 1.43
CA SER A 400 9.01 -16.07 1.52
C SER A 400 9.35 -16.54 2.94
N SER A 401 9.75 -15.64 3.85
CA SER A 401 10.09 -15.94 5.25
C SER A 401 9.10 -15.31 6.22
N LEU A 402 9.35 -14.10 6.70
CA LEU A 402 8.46 -13.41 7.62
C LEU A 402 8.45 -11.90 7.40
N ILE A 403 7.27 -11.29 7.62
CA ILE A 403 7.07 -9.84 7.56
C ILE A 403 7.08 -9.23 8.98
N LEU A 404 6.58 -9.95 9.96
CA LEU A 404 6.60 -9.56 11.36
C LEU A 404 7.80 -10.22 12.04
N VAL A 405 8.70 -9.40 12.56
CA VAL A 405 9.91 -9.86 13.28
C VAL A 405 9.51 -10.26 14.68
N PRO A 406 9.90 -11.45 15.20
CA PRO A 406 9.65 -11.84 16.58
C PRO A 406 10.25 -10.86 17.60
N ASP A 407 9.59 -10.72 18.77
CA ASP A 407 9.92 -9.75 19.80
C ASP A 407 11.38 -9.84 20.26
N ASP A 408 11.84 -11.04 20.53
CA ASP A 408 13.21 -11.32 20.98
C ASP A 408 14.27 -10.87 19.97
N ILE A 409 13.99 -11.07 18.68
CA ILE A 409 14.85 -10.60 17.58
C ILE A 409 14.76 -9.10 17.45
N PHE A 410 13.54 -8.52 17.56
CA PHE A 410 13.33 -7.08 17.43
C PHE A 410 14.07 -6.30 18.53
N TYR A 411 14.01 -6.73 19.80
CA TYR A 411 14.76 -6.11 20.88
C TYR A 411 16.27 -6.21 20.70
N GLN A 412 16.77 -7.26 20.03
CA GLN A 412 18.18 -7.34 19.65
C GLN A 412 18.54 -6.32 18.57
N ILE A 413 17.65 -6.07 17.59
CA ILE A 413 17.84 -5.05 16.57
C ILE A 413 17.91 -3.65 17.18
N GLU A 414 17.05 -3.35 18.16
CA GLU A 414 17.04 -2.08 18.87
C GLU A 414 18.34 -1.85 19.66
N LYS A 415 18.88 -2.90 20.30
CA LYS A 415 20.16 -2.87 21.00
C LYS A 415 21.37 -2.86 20.07
N LEU A 416 21.25 -3.49 18.90
CA LEU A 416 22.28 -3.59 17.88
C LEU A 416 22.15 -2.39 16.92
N ALA A 417 22.29 -1.17 17.40
CA ALA A 417 22.53 0.02 16.55
C ALA A 417 23.79 -0.14 15.64
N TYR A 418 24.00 -1.33 15.11
CA TYR A 418 25.19 -1.78 14.42
C TYR A 418 24.99 -1.64 12.90
N PHE A 419 25.92 -0.96 12.25
CA PHE A 419 26.01 -0.82 10.78
C PHE A 419 26.09 -2.14 9.99
N GLY A 420 26.24 -3.28 10.65
CA GLY A 420 26.38 -4.60 10.01
C GLY A 420 25.15 -5.50 10.10
N TYR A 421 24.06 -5.08 10.74
CA TYR A 421 22.87 -5.91 10.88
C TYR A 421 21.81 -5.52 9.86
N SER A 422 21.38 -6.48 9.04
CA SER A 422 20.24 -6.32 8.10
C SER A 422 19.15 -7.31 8.48
N SER A 423 17.94 -6.84 8.74
CA SER A 423 16.79 -7.72 9.01
C SER A 423 16.55 -8.74 7.88
N ILE A 424 16.78 -8.34 6.62
CA ILE A 424 16.64 -9.23 5.46
C ILE A 424 17.67 -10.36 5.49
N TYR A 425 18.97 -10.03 5.63
CA TYR A 425 20.05 -11.02 5.51
C TYR A 425 20.33 -11.74 6.82
N SER A 426 20.21 -11.04 7.96
CA SER A 426 20.52 -11.62 9.26
C SER A 426 19.37 -12.42 9.87
N VAL A 427 18.12 -12.19 9.42
CA VAL A 427 16.94 -12.91 9.90
C VAL A 427 16.26 -13.65 8.76
N CYS A 428 15.62 -12.94 7.83
CA CYS A 428 14.77 -13.54 6.80
C CYS A 428 15.51 -14.58 5.94
N LEU A 429 16.71 -14.25 5.45
CA LEU A 429 17.49 -15.19 4.65
C LEU A 429 17.98 -16.41 5.46
N LYS A 430 18.33 -16.24 6.73
CA LYS A 430 18.69 -17.37 7.59
C LYS A 430 17.53 -18.33 7.80
N LEU A 431 16.31 -17.83 8.02
CA LEU A 431 15.11 -18.67 8.10
C LEU A 431 14.94 -19.51 6.84
N LEU A 432 15.06 -18.91 5.66
CA LEU A 432 14.97 -19.64 4.38
C LEU A 432 16.06 -20.69 4.21
N ILE A 433 17.29 -20.40 4.62
CA ILE A 433 18.42 -21.37 4.59
C ILE A 433 18.12 -22.55 5.54
N ASN A 434 17.51 -22.29 6.67
CA ASN A 434 17.07 -23.33 7.62
C ASN A 434 15.83 -24.10 7.15
N GLY A 435 15.21 -23.73 6.02
CA GLY A 435 14.00 -24.37 5.50
C GLY A 435 12.70 -23.84 6.07
N GLU A 436 12.74 -22.71 6.79
CA GLU A 436 11.58 -22.06 7.41
C GLU A 436 10.96 -21.08 6.42
N PHE A 437 9.89 -21.52 5.76
CA PHE A 437 9.18 -20.73 4.75
C PHE A 437 7.81 -20.28 5.25
N SER A 438 7.40 -19.05 4.85
CA SER A 438 6.04 -18.57 5.07
C SER A 438 4.99 -19.46 4.43
N HIS A 439 3.74 -19.35 4.90
CA HIS A 439 2.62 -20.00 4.24
C HIS A 439 2.48 -19.47 2.82
N ASN A 440 2.49 -20.40 1.84
CA ASN A 440 2.33 -20.07 0.44
C ASN A 440 1.53 -21.17 -0.28
N VAL A 441 1.01 -20.84 -1.47
CA VAL A 441 0.19 -21.79 -2.25
C VAL A 441 0.93 -23.10 -2.50
N GLY A 442 2.24 -23.05 -2.75
CA GLY A 442 3.05 -24.25 -3.01
C GLY A 442 3.11 -25.19 -1.80
N ASN A 443 3.29 -24.67 -0.58
CA ASN A 443 3.39 -25.52 0.61
C ASN A 443 2.02 -25.88 1.19
N GLN A 444 1.01 -25.03 1.10
CA GLN A 444 -0.31 -25.27 1.70
C GLN A 444 -1.22 -26.14 0.85
N PHE A 445 -1.19 -25.97 -0.49
CA PHE A 445 -2.13 -26.66 -1.39
C PHE A 445 -1.47 -27.71 -2.28
N LEU A 446 -0.16 -27.57 -2.60
CA LEU A 446 0.54 -28.50 -3.48
C LEU A 446 1.46 -29.47 -2.71
N GLY A 447 1.57 -29.32 -1.38
CA GLY A 447 2.43 -30.17 -0.54
C GLY A 447 3.94 -30.05 -0.83
N LEU A 448 4.36 -28.95 -1.47
CA LEU A 448 5.76 -28.71 -1.84
C LEU A 448 6.50 -28.06 -0.66
N ASN A 449 7.71 -28.54 -0.37
CA ASN A 449 8.48 -28.04 0.77
C ASN A 449 9.58 -27.07 0.33
N THR A 450 10.01 -26.20 1.24
CA THR A 450 11.15 -25.30 1.10
C THR A 450 11.16 -24.52 -0.21
N TRP A 451 12.31 -24.40 -0.88
CA TRP A 451 12.47 -23.68 -2.16
C TRP A 451 11.60 -24.22 -3.29
N VAL A 452 11.27 -25.51 -3.26
CA VAL A 452 10.41 -26.14 -4.28
C VAL A 452 9.00 -25.55 -4.23
N SER A 453 8.55 -25.11 -3.06
CA SER A 453 7.25 -24.45 -2.92
C SER A 453 7.11 -23.13 -3.69
N LEU A 454 8.22 -22.51 -4.10
CA LEU A 454 8.21 -21.28 -4.89
C LEU A 454 8.23 -21.50 -6.41
N ILE A 455 8.54 -22.74 -6.87
CA ILE A 455 8.63 -23.06 -8.31
C ILE A 455 7.34 -22.72 -9.07
N PRO A 456 6.14 -23.07 -8.59
CA PRO A 456 4.90 -22.76 -9.31
C PRO A 456 4.71 -21.26 -9.53
N LEU A 457 5.08 -20.42 -8.54
CA LEU A 457 5.02 -18.97 -8.65
C LEU A 457 5.96 -18.45 -9.75
N PHE A 458 7.21 -18.89 -9.74
CA PHE A 458 8.18 -18.47 -10.77
C PHE A 458 7.80 -18.94 -12.16
N MET A 459 7.17 -20.12 -12.29
CA MET A 459 6.61 -20.57 -13.56
C MET A 459 5.47 -19.65 -14.05
N ILE A 460 4.56 -19.25 -13.17
CA ILE A 460 3.46 -18.33 -13.51
C ILE A 460 4.04 -16.96 -13.92
N ILE A 461 4.98 -16.41 -13.15
CA ILE A 461 5.66 -15.16 -13.48
C ILE A 461 6.32 -15.25 -14.86
N PHE A 462 7.05 -16.34 -15.12
CA PHE A 462 7.71 -16.58 -16.40
C PHE A 462 6.71 -16.63 -17.56
N VAL A 463 5.64 -17.42 -17.43
CA VAL A 463 4.62 -17.58 -18.47
C VAL A 463 3.95 -16.24 -18.79
N ILE A 464 3.49 -15.49 -17.77
CA ILE A 464 2.82 -14.20 -17.98
C ILE A 464 3.80 -13.18 -18.60
N THR A 465 5.04 -13.14 -18.14
CA THR A 465 6.09 -12.25 -18.65
C THR A 465 6.43 -12.60 -20.11
N LEU A 466 6.59 -13.90 -20.41
CA LEU A 466 6.81 -14.37 -21.77
C LEU A 466 5.64 -13.99 -22.70
N PHE A 467 4.41 -14.22 -22.25
CA PHE A 467 3.21 -13.85 -23.00
C PHE A 467 3.12 -12.34 -23.22
N PHE A 468 3.50 -11.54 -22.21
CA PHE A 468 3.62 -10.08 -22.35
C PHE A 468 4.59 -9.71 -23.47
N PHE A 469 5.78 -10.31 -23.57
CA PHE A 469 6.81 -9.93 -24.54
C PHE A 469 6.66 -10.57 -25.92
N LEU A 470 6.15 -11.81 -26.04
CA LEU A 470 5.92 -12.44 -27.36
C LEU A 470 4.87 -11.72 -28.19
N ARG A 471 4.05 -10.93 -27.57
CA ARG A 471 3.01 -10.17 -28.24
C ARG A 471 3.61 -8.95 -28.97
N ARG A 472 3.46 -8.94 -30.31
CA ARG A 472 3.91 -7.82 -31.15
C ARG A 472 3.09 -6.56 -30.90
N ASP A 473 3.76 -5.40 -30.77
CA ASP A 473 3.10 -4.08 -30.85
C ASP A 473 2.55 -3.87 -32.26
N ASN A 474 1.23 -3.86 -32.40
CA ASN A 474 0.58 -3.52 -33.67
C ASN A 474 0.65 -2.00 -34.01
N THR A 475 1.39 -1.22 -33.22
CA THR A 475 1.47 0.25 -33.34
C THR A 475 2.53 0.76 -34.32
N LYS A 476 3.22 -0.10 -35.09
CA LYS A 476 4.23 0.37 -36.07
C LYS A 476 3.68 1.06 -37.31
N SER A 477 2.38 1.33 -37.45
CA SER A 477 1.79 1.92 -38.66
C SER A 477 1.41 3.41 -38.60
N PHE A 478 1.69 4.13 -37.49
CA PHE A 478 1.31 5.56 -37.34
C PHE A 478 2.44 6.53 -37.00
N SER A 479 3.70 6.17 -37.22
CA SER A 479 4.84 7.06 -36.95
C SER A 479 5.17 8.06 -38.05
N SER A 480 4.29 8.27 -39.08
CA SER A 480 4.58 9.20 -40.17
C SER A 480 3.95 10.60 -40.04
N GLN A 481 3.32 10.94 -38.92
CA GLN A 481 2.68 12.27 -38.77
C GLN A 481 3.03 13.04 -37.48
N LYS A 482 4.21 12.86 -36.89
CA LYS A 482 4.69 13.75 -35.82
C LYS A 482 6.13 14.20 -36.00
N ASN A 483 6.48 14.60 -37.22
CA ASN A 483 7.58 15.53 -37.44
C ASN A 483 6.93 16.91 -37.70
N ILE A 484 6.85 17.72 -36.69
CA ILE A 484 6.82 19.19 -36.63
C ILE A 484 6.67 19.53 -35.13
N VAL A 485 7.75 19.78 -34.49
CA VAL A 485 8.19 20.84 -33.60
C VAL A 485 9.49 20.39 -32.92
N SER A 486 10.58 20.61 -33.64
CA SER A 486 11.91 20.82 -33.07
C SER A 486 12.04 22.33 -32.89
N ILE A 487 12.07 22.84 -31.69
CA ILE A 487 12.90 23.96 -31.21
C ILE A 487 12.92 23.89 -29.69
#